data_529d1d9b0ced29f1bd14e950277d8c9b
#
_entry.id   529d1d9b0ced29f1bd14e950277d8c9b
#
_cell.length_a   1.000
_cell.length_b   1.000
_cell.length_c   1.000
_cell.angle_alpha   90.00
_cell.angle_beta   90.00
_cell.angle_gamma   90.00
#
_symmetry.space_group_name_H-M   'P 1'
#
loop_
_entity.id
_entity.type
_entity.pdbx_description
1 polymer ?
#
loop_
_entity_poly.entity_id
_entity_poly.type
_entity_poly.pdbx_seq_one_letter_code
_entity_poly.pdbx_strand_id
1 'polypeptide(L)'
;MATAGQGEGDATHDSEGLGFDPDALRERYRLEREKRLRVDGNEQYVEVKGDFAHFLDDPYAEPGYEREPLTDSVEVLVVGGGFGGLLAGARLRQAGVEDIRFIDPAADFGGTWYWNRYPGIACDIESYTYLPLLEELGFVPKEKYSFGREILDHSQEIARHFDLYRDVCFQTRVESFDWDEDEGCWI
;
A
#
# COMPACT_ATOMS: atom_id res chain seq x y z
N MET A 1 43.68 2.12 -16.96
CA MET A 1 43.81 2.89 -15.73
C MET A 1 43.18 4.24 -15.95
N ALA A 2 41.98 4.44 -15.48
CA ALA A 2 41.31 5.73 -15.50
C ALA A 2 40.78 5.95 -14.07
N THR A 3 41.37 6.92 -13.39
CA THR A 3 41.03 7.35 -12.03
C THR A 3 39.76 8.18 -12.08
N ALA A 4 38.70 7.67 -11.41
CA ALA A 4 37.48 8.44 -11.17
C ALA A 4 37.76 9.46 -10.06
N GLY A 5 37.71 10.75 -10.41
CA GLY A 5 37.79 11.85 -9.47
C GLY A 5 36.47 11.92 -8.66
N GLN A 6 36.56 11.81 -7.36
CA GLN A 6 35.51 12.17 -6.41
C GLN A 6 35.45 13.70 -6.38
N GLY A 7 34.38 14.26 -6.92
CA GLY A 7 34.00 15.65 -6.70
C GLY A 7 33.14 15.73 -5.43
N GLU A 8 33.78 16.01 -4.29
CA GLU A 8 33.10 16.51 -3.11
C GLU A 8 32.63 17.93 -3.42
N GLY A 9 31.38 18.10 -3.78
CA GLY A 9 30.70 19.38 -3.81
C GLY A 9 30.38 19.78 -2.38
N ASP A 10 31.25 20.57 -1.80
CA ASP A 10 30.98 21.34 -0.58
C ASP A 10 29.90 22.40 -0.88
N ALA A 11 28.65 22.00 -0.68
CA ALA A 11 27.54 22.95 -0.67
C ALA A 11 27.54 23.66 0.69
N THR A 12 28.36 24.70 0.83
CA THR A 12 28.23 25.68 1.92
C THR A 12 26.86 26.35 1.76
N HIS A 13 25.86 25.81 2.44
CA HIS A 13 24.57 26.48 2.60
C HIS A 13 24.81 27.74 3.42
N ASP A 14 24.60 28.88 2.76
CA ASP A 14 24.59 30.20 3.39
C ASP A 14 23.49 30.19 4.46
N SER A 15 23.91 30.11 5.72
CA SER A 15 23.02 30.05 6.88
C SER A 15 22.55 31.45 7.32
N GLU A 16 22.98 32.50 6.59
CA GLU A 16 22.54 33.85 6.86
C GLU A 16 21.05 34.04 6.54
N GLY A 17 20.22 34.11 7.55
CA GLY A 17 18.78 34.33 7.45
C GLY A 17 17.86 33.20 7.94
N LEU A 18 18.39 32.02 8.29
CA LEU A 18 17.55 30.89 8.72
C LEU A 18 17.06 30.96 10.18
N GLY A 19 17.64 31.85 11.03
CA GLY A 19 17.27 31.93 12.44
C GLY A 19 17.67 30.72 13.30
N PHE A 20 18.37 29.73 12.73
CA PHE A 20 18.91 28.55 13.42
C PHE A 20 20.19 28.08 12.72
N ASP A 21 21.01 27.32 13.46
CA ASP A 21 22.22 26.66 12.92
C ASP A 21 21.84 25.28 12.32
N PRO A 22 21.96 25.09 10.99
CA PRO A 22 21.63 23.83 10.33
C PRO A 22 22.51 22.66 10.80
N ASP A 23 23.80 22.89 11.12
CA ASP A 23 24.69 21.82 11.54
C ASP A 23 24.39 21.37 12.97
N ALA A 24 24.13 22.29 13.86
CA ALA A 24 23.63 21.97 15.20
C ALA A 24 22.31 21.21 15.17
N LEU A 25 21.42 21.55 14.22
CA LEU A 25 20.16 20.84 14.04
C LEU A 25 20.38 19.42 13.49
N ARG A 26 21.24 19.22 12.50
CA ARG A 26 21.61 17.90 11.97
C ARG A 26 22.20 17.01 13.06
N GLU A 27 23.11 17.56 13.88
CA GLU A 27 23.70 16.82 14.98
C GLU A 27 22.66 16.42 16.02
N ARG A 28 21.71 17.32 16.34
CA ARG A 28 20.59 17.00 17.22
C ARG A 28 19.73 15.86 16.64
N TYR A 29 19.39 15.88 15.35
CA TYR A 29 18.66 14.79 14.70
C TYR A 29 19.45 13.49 14.75
N ARG A 30 20.75 13.51 14.53
CA ARG A 30 21.63 12.34 14.64
C ARG A 30 21.56 11.72 16.03
N LEU A 31 21.75 12.54 17.06
CA LEU A 31 21.70 12.10 18.46
C LEU A 31 20.32 11.55 18.85
N GLU A 32 19.24 12.18 18.43
CA GLU A 32 17.87 11.71 18.68
C GLU A 32 17.57 10.40 17.94
N ARG A 33 18.08 10.24 16.73
CA ARG A 33 17.96 8.98 15.97
C ARG A 33 18.70 7.85 16.69
N GLU A 34 19.94 8.08 17.14
CA GLU A 34 20.76 7.07 17.82
C GLU A 34 20.10 6.53 19.10
N LYS A 35 19.37 7.36 19.84
CA LYS A 35 18.58 6.92 21.00
C LYS A 35 17.48 5.90 20.65
N ARG A 36 17.02 5.88 19.40
CA ARG A 36 15.94 5.00 18.93
C ARG A 36 16.44 3.77 18.20
N LEU A 37 17.71 3.77 17.78
CA LEU A 37 18.31 2.61 17.14
C LEU A 37 18.51 1.50 18.16
N ARG A 38 17.94 0.34 17.86
CA ARG A 38 18.12 -0.87 18.65
C ARG A 38 19.32 -1.65 18.12
N VAL A 39 20.04 -2.31 19.02
CA VAL A 39 21.21 -3.14 18.69
C VAL A 39 20.81 -4.36 17.85
N ASP A 40 19.59 -4.87 18.11
CA ASP A 40 18.99 -6.01 17.40
C ASP A 40 18.40 -5.65 16.01
N GLY A 41 18.34 -4.37 15.65
CA GLY A 41 17.90 -3.94 14.32
C GLY A 41 16.58 -4.58 13.91
N ASN A 42 16.56 -5.28 12.78
CA ASN A 42 15.35 -5.95 12.26
C ASN A 42 14.97 -7.21 13.05
N GLU A 43 15.85 -7.78 13.85
CA GLU A 43 15.54 -8.94 14.71
C GLU A 43 14.49 -8.60 15.79
N GLN A 44 14.26 -7.31 16.04
CA GLN A 44 13.18 -6.86 16.93
C GLN A 44 11.78 -7.25 16.44
N TYR A 45 11.62 -7.43 15.13
CA TYR A 45 10.33 -7.80 14.53
C TYR A 45 10.14 -9.32 14.59
N VAL A 46 9.09 -9.73 15.24
CA VAL A 46 8.74 -11.15 15.36
C VAL A 46 7.93 -11.54 14.13
N GLU A 47 8.41 -12.56 13.40
CA GLU A 47 7.62 -13.14 12.32
C GLU A 47 6.37 -13.83 12.88
N VAL A 48 5.28 -13.72 12.15
CA VAL A 48 4.00 -14.37 12.51
C VAL A 48 4.12 -15.87 12.20
N LYS A 49 4.60 -16.64 13.19
CA LYS A 49 4.79 -18.09 13.11
C LYS A 49 4.65 -18.74 14.50
N GLY A 50 4.58 -20.06 14.56
CA GLY A 50 4.42 -20.80 15.81
C GLY A 50 3.13 -20.41 16.53
N ASP A 51 3.22 -19.97 17.78
CA ASP A 51 2.06 -19.58 18.59
C ASP A 51 1.28 -18.39 18.01
N PHE A 52 1.91 -17.60 17.14
CA PHE A 52 1.30 -16.46 16.46
C PHE A 52 0.77 -16.79 15.06
N ALA A 53 0.91 -18.02 14.57
CA ALA A 53 0.51 -18.41 13.20
C ALA A 53 -0.96 -18.12 12.90
N HIS A 54 -1.83 -18.16 13.91
CA HIS A 54 -3.25 -17.85 13.76
C HIS A 54 -3.55 -16.41 13.31
N PHE A 55 -2.59 -15.48 13.43
CA PHE A 55 -2.71 -14.13 12.89
C PHE A 55 -2.50 -14.05 11.37
N LEU A 56 -2.08 -15.15 10.72
CA LEU A 56 -2.03 -15.25 9.26
C LEU A 56 -3.41 -15.56 8.66
N ASP A 57 -4.31 -16.10 9.47
CA ASP A 57 -5.67 -16.41 9.02
C ASP A 57 -6.47 -15.12 8.86
N ASP A 58 -7.29 -15.06 7.83
CA ASP A 58 -8.22 -13.95 7.64
C ASP A 58 -9.48 -14.18 8.49
N PRO A 59 -9.67 -13.42 9.60
CA PRO A 59 -10.82 -13.62 10.47
C PRO A 59 -12.14 -13.09 9.87
N TYR A 60 -12.07 -12.44 8.72
CA TYR A 60 -13.21 -11.83 8.05
C TYR A 60 -13.63 -12.61 6.80
N ALA A 61 -12.82 -13.61 6.41
CA ALA A 61 -13.13 -14.49 5.29
C ALA A 61 -14.16 -15.54 5.70
N GLU A 62 -15.04 -15.92 4.78
CA GLU A 62 -15.92 -17.07 4.99
C GLU A 62 -15.11 -18.37 4.99
N PRO A 63 -15.29 -19.24 5.99
CA PRO A 63 -14.60 -20.52 6.02
C PRO A 63 -14.93 -21.40 4.82
N GLY A 64 -13.93 -22.08 4.29
CA GLY A 64 -14.13 -23.07 3.22
C GLY A 64 -14.37 -22.46 1.84
N TYR A 65 -13.93 -21.25 1.62
CA TYR A 65 -13.95 -20.65 0.28
C TYR A 65 -13.08 -21.48 -0.67
N GLU A 66 -13.68 -21.92 -1.76
CA GLU A 66 -13.00 -22.63 -2.85
C GLU A 66 -13.36 -21.97 -4.18
N ARG A 67 -12.42 -21.89 -5.09
CA ARG A 67 -12.59 -21.36 -6.43
C ARG A 67 -11.88 -22.29 -7.42
N GLU A 68 -12.53 -22.53 -8.55
CA GLU A 68 -11.88 -23.24 -9.65
C GLU A 68 -10.62 -22.51 -10.13
N PRO A 69 -9.54 -23.25 -10.46
CA PRO A 69 -8.34 -22.67 -11.04
C PRO A 69 -8.63 -21.86 -12.30
N LEU A 70 -7.98 -20.73 -12.45
CA LEU A 70 -8.01 -19.92 -13.67
C LEU A 70 -6.68 -20.13 -14.40
N THR A 71 -6.77 -20.41 -15.71
CA THR A 71 -5.63 -20.64 -16.60
C THR A 71 -5.82 -19.82 -17.88
N ASP A 72 -6.02 -18.53 -17.73
CA ASP A 72 -6.29 -17.60 -18.80
C ASP A 72 -5.26 -16.46 -18.81
N SER A 73 -5.37 -15.57 -19.76
CA SER A 73 -4.54 -14.37 -19.88
C SER A 73 -5.39 -13.13 -19.69
N VAL A 74 -4.81 -12.10 -19.13
CA VAL A 74 -5.41 -10.76 -19.01
C VAL A 74 -4.42 -9.70 -19.45
N GLU A 75 -4.92 -8.58 -19.93
CA GLU A 75 -4.06 -7.46 -20.37
C GLU A 75 -3.31 -6.83 -19.18
N VAL A 76 -3.98 -6.67 -18.05
CA VAL A 76 -3.42 -6.06 -16.84
C VAL A 76 -3.74 -6.88 -15.61
N LEU A 77 -2.72 -7.29 -14.88
CA LEU A 77 -2.84 -7.89 -13.56
C LEU A 77 -2.46 -6.88 -12.49
N VAL A 78 -3.36 -6.64 -11.55
CA VAL A 78 -3.17 -5.76 -10.40
C VAL A 78 -3.03 -6.58 -9.13
N VAL A 79 -1.90 -6.47 -8.46
CA VAL A 79 -1.65 -7.18 -7.19
C VAL A 79 -1.93 -6.25 -6.02
N GLY A 80 -2.92 -6.63 -5.22
CA GLY A 80 -3.36 -5.92 -4.04
C GLY A 80 -4.60 -5.05 -4.25
N GLY A 81 -5.58 -5.21 -3.37
CA GLY A 81 -6.87 -4.51 -3.34
C GLY A 81 -6.94 -3.31 -2.40
N GLY A 82 -5.79 -2.74 -2.00
CA GLY A 82 -5.72 -1.48 -1.27
C GLY A 82 -5.85 -0.26 -2.17
N PHE A 83 -5.63 0.95 -1.64
CA PHE A 83 -5.78 2.19 -2.42
C PHE A 83 -4.95 2.22 -3.70
N GLY A 84 -3.73 1.65 -3.70
CA GLY A 84 -2.92 1.58 -4.91
C GLY A 84 -3.59 0.80 -6.03
N GLY A 85 -4.11 -0.40 -5.73
CA GLY A 85 -4.84 -1.22 -6.68
C GLY A 85 -6.17 -0.58 -7.10
N LEU A 86 -6.94 -0.06 -6.16
CA LEU A 86 -8.20 0.62 -6.43
C LEU A 86 -8.03 1.83 -7.37
N LEU A 87 -6.99 2.65 -7.13
CA LEU A 87 -6.65 3.77 -8.00
C LEU A 87 -6.21 3.31 -9.38
N ALA A 88 -5.36 2.28 -9.47
CA ALA A 88 -4.95 1.69 -10.73
C ALA A 88 -6.17 1.22 -11.53
N GLY A 89 -7.05 0.44 -10.90
CA GLY A 89 -8.28 -0.05 -11.54
C GLY A 89 -9.20 1.06 -11.99
N ALA A 90 -9.46 2.06 -11.15
CA ALA A 90 -10.29 3.20 -11.49
C ALA A 90 -9.74 3.95 -12.72
N ARG A 91 -8.44 4.22 -12.75
CA ARG A 91 -7.81 4.93 -13.88
C ARG A 91 -7.73 4.08 -15.15
N LEU A 92 -7.51 2.78 -15.03
CA LEU A 92 -7.57 1.86 -16.17
C LEU A 92 -8.98 1.83 -16.79
N ARG A 93 -10.03 1.70 -15.96
CA ARG A 93 -11.43 1.78 -16.44
C ARG A 93 -11.72 3.10 -17.13
N GLN A 94 -11.31 4.22 -16.55
CA GLN A 94 -11.48 5.55 -17.17
C GLN A 94 -10.71 5.69 -18.50
N ALA A 95 -9.59 4.99 -18.65
CA ALA A 95 -8.83 4.93 -19.90
C ALA A 95 -9.41 3.95 -20.93
N GLY A 96 -10.46 3.21 -20.58
CA GLY A 96 -11.11 2.24 -21.47
C GLY A 96 -10.47 0.86 -21.49
N VAL A 97 -9.58 0.56 -20.51
CA VAL A 97 -9.00 -0.78 -20.36
C VAL A 97 -9.99 -1.65 -19.58
N GLU A 98 -10.49 -2.68 -20.24
CA GLU A 98 -11.53 -3.57 -19.69
C GLU A 98 -10.98 -4.92 -19.22
N ASP A 99 -9.90 -5.40 -19.79
CA ASP A 99 -9.31 -6.70 -19.47
C ASP A 99 -8.30 -6.58 -18.34
N ILE A 100 -8.85 -6.52 -17.13
CA ILE A 100 -8.08 -6.32 -15.89
C ILE A 100 -8.40 -7.48 -14.94
N ARG A 101 -7.43 -7.90 -14.15
CA ARG A 101 -7.67 -8.80 -13.01
C ARG A 101 -6.96 -8.29 -11.77
N PHE A 102 -7.65 -8.39 -10.63
CA PHE A 102 -7.06 -8.16 -9.31
C PHE A 102 -6.79 -9.48 -8.62
N ILE A 103 -5.71 -9.52 -7.86
CA ILE A 103 -5.39 -10.62 -6.94
C ILE A 103 -5.12 -10.01 -5.57
N ASP A 104 -5.82 -10.48 -4.54
CA ASP A 104 -5.60 -10.07 -3.16
C ASP A 104 -5.75 -11.25 -2.20
N PRO A 105 -4.87 -11.40 -1.19
CA PRO A 105 -5.00 -12.43 -0.15
C PRO A 105 -6.19 -12.19 0.79
N ALA A 106 -6.70 -10.98 0.88
CA ALA A 106 -7.89 -10.64 1.66
C ALA A 106 -9.18 -11.16 1.01
N ALA A 107 -10.26 -11.20 1.77
CA ALA A 107 -11.58 -11.59 1.25
C ALA A 107 -12.36 -10.40 0.66
N ASP A 108 -11.83 -9.18 0.74
CA ASP A 108 -12.47 -7.99 0.19
C ASP A 108 -11.43 -6.89 -0.07
N PHE A 109 -11.83 -5.86 -0.84
CA PHE A 109 -11.05 -4.66 -1.02
C PHE A 109 -10.90 -3.87 0.27
N GLY A 110 -9.79 -3.11 0.40
CA GLY A 110 -9.53 -2.22 1.52
C GLY A 110 -8.08 -2.18 1.99
N GLY A 111 -7.27 -3.20 1.65
CA GLY A 111 -5.86 -3.26 2.00
C GLY A 111 -5.60 -3.05 3.50
N THR A 112 -4.86 -2.02 3.86
CA THR A 112 -4.57 -1.67 5.27
C THR A 112 -5.84 -1.59 6.12
N TRP A 113 -6.93 -1.05 5.60
CA TRP A 113 -8.17 -0.84 6.32
C TRP A 113 -9.06 -2.09 6.37
N TYR A 114 -8.80 -3.04 5.50
CA TYR A 114 -9.36 -4.37 5.61
C TYR A 114 -8.74 -5.15 6.78
N TRP A 115 -7.41 -5.13 6.90
CA TRP A 115 -6.69 -5.90 7.91
C TRP A 115 -6.71 -5.26 9.29
N ASN A 116 -6.74 -3.94 9.39
CA ASN A 116 -6.68 -3.21 10.64
C ASN A 116 -8.06 -2.71 11.06
N ARG A 117 -8.76 -3.50 11.85
CA ARG A 117 -10.12 -3.22 12.33
C ARG A 117 -10.24 -3.17 13.85
N TYR A 118 -9.17 -2.84 14.55
CA TYR A 118 -9.19 -2.72 16.00
C TYR A 118 -9.92 -1.45 16.46
N PRO A 119 -10.49 -1.44 17.71
CA PRO A 119 -11.21 -0.29 18.23
C PRO A 119 -10.36 0.97 18.27
N GLY A 120 -10.88 2.08 17.76
CA GLY A 120 -10.24 3.36 17.78
C GLY A 120 -9.27 3.63 16.61
N ILE A 121 -9.12 2.68 15.66
CA ILE A 121 -8.30 2.93 14.47
C ILE A 121 -8.87 4.08 13.66
N ALA A 122 -8.01 5.04 13.34
CA ALA A 122 -8.30 6.20 12.51
C ALA A 122 -7.08 6.59 11.69
N CYS A 123 -7.27 7.37 10.64
CA CYS A 123 -6.17 7.99 9.93
C CYS A 123 -5.69 9.25 10.68
N ASP A 124 -4.40 9.47 10.72
CA ASP A 124 -3.75 10.67 11.27
C ASP A 124 -3.47 11.75 10.21
N ILE A 125 -3.88 11.48 8.97
CA ILE A 125 -3.87 12.43 7.85
C ILE A 125 -5.30 12.93 7.63
N GLU A 126 -5.44 14.20 7.29
CA GLU A 126 -6.74 14.80 7.01
C GLU A 126 -7.49 14.05 5.90
N SER A 127 -8.75 13.70 6.15
CA SER A 127 -9.54 12.79 5.33
C SER A 127 -9.63 13.19 3.87
N TYR A 128 -9.80 14.48 3.60
CA TYR A 128 -9.90 15.01 2.23
C TYR A 128 -8.56 15.02 1.47
N THR A 129 -7.45 14.80 2.17
CA THR A 129 -6.13 14.62 1.55
C THR A 129 -5.81 13.14 1.37
N TYR A 130 -6.25 12.31 2.33
CA TYR A 130 -5.92 10.89 2.38
C TYR A 130 -6.83 10.02 1.53
N LEU A 131 -8.15 10.27 1.54
CA LEU A 131 -9.14 9.47 0.80
C LEU A 131 -9.10 9.84 -0.69
N PRO A 132 -8.88 8.87 -1.57
CA PRO A 132 -8.82 9.13 -3.00
C PRO A 132 -10.21 9.17 -3.64
N LEU A 133 -10.32 9.78 -4.83
CA LEU A 133 -11.50 9.76 -5.70
C LEU A 133 -12.77 10.33 -5.04
N LEU A 134 -12.61 11.31 -4.15
CA LEU A 134 -13.74 11.94 -3.46
C LEU A 134 -14.70 12.62 -4.42
N GLU A 135 -14.18 13.30 -5.43
CA GLU A 135 -14.96 14.03 -6.41
C GLU A 135 -15.72 13.08 -7.34
N GLU A 136 -15.04 12.02 -7.80
CA GLU A 136 -15.61 11.01 -8.68
C GLU A 136 -16.78 10.28 -8.02
N LEU A 137 -16.68 10.01 -6.71
CA LEU A 137 -17.74 9.35 -5.96
C LEU A 137 -18.76 10.33 -5.36
N GLY A 138 -18.50 11.63 -5.38
CA GLY A 138 -19.31 12.62 -4.66
C GLY A 138 -19.29 12.41 -3.15
N PHE A 139 -18.21 11.84 -2.63
CA PHE A 139 -18.09 11.47 -1.21
C PHE A 139 -17.51 12.62 -0.40
N VAL A 140 -18.12 12.92 0.74
CA VAL A 140 -17.63 13.91 1.70
C VAL A 140 -17.38 13.22 3.03
N PRO A 141 -16.11 13.17 3.51
CA PRO A 141 -15.78 12.59 4.80
C PRO A 141 -16.53 13.27 5.95
N LYS A 142 -16.93 12.50 6.95
CA LYS A 142 -17.71 13.00 8.10
C LYS A 142 -16.85 13.79 9.07
N GLU A 143 -15.56 13.46 9.14
CA GLU A 143 -14.65 14.04 10.11
C GLU A 143 -13.32 14.41 9.46
N LYS A 144 -12.59 15.33 10.10
CA LYS A 144 -11.25 15.73 9.66
C LYS A 144 -10.28 14.54 9.59
N TYR A 145 -10.43 13.59 10.51
CA TYR A 145 -9.65 12.36 10.58
C TYR A 145 -10.61 11.17 10.60
N SER A 146 -10.81 10.54 9.46
CA SER A 146 -11.77 9.43 9.31
C SER A 146 -11.34 8.21 10.12
N PHE A 147 -12.32 7.57 10.74
CA PHE A 147 -12.14 6.26 11.36
C PHE A 147 -11.99 5.15 10.31
N GLY A 148 -11.30 4.07 10.70
CA GLY A 148 -10.98 2.96 9.81
C GLY A 148 -12.20 2.37 9.10
N ARG A 149 -13.35 2.33 9.76
CA ARG A 149 -14.60 1.84 9.15
C ARG A 149 -15.03 2.68 7.96
N GLU A 150 -15.02 4.00 8.09
CA GLU A 150 -15.39 4.90 7.00
C GLU A 150 -14.43 4.77 5.81
N ILE A 151 -13.13 4.60 6.09
CA ILE A 151 -12.10 4.44 5.06
C ILE A 151 -12.27 3.09 4.34
N LEU A 152 -12.59 2.03 5.06
CA LEU A 152 -12.89 0.72 4.47
C LEU A 152 -14.14 0.78 3.59
N ASP A 153 -15.22 1.38 4.09
CA ASP A 153 -16.47 1.53 3.32
C ASP A 153 -16.22 2.35 2.04
N HIS A 154 -15.42 3.41 2.12
CA HIS A 154 -15.00 4.20 0.96
C HIS A 154 -14.19 3.38 -0.04
N SER A 155 -13.24 2.56 0.43
CA SER A 155 -12.47 1.66 -0.43
C SER A 155 -13.37 0.70 -1.22
N GLN A 156 -14.32 0.10 -0.54
CA GLN A 156 -15.30 -0.81 -1.16
C GLN A 156 -16.24 -0.08 -2.11
N GLU A 157 -16.58 1.17 -1.82
CA GLU A 157 -17.40 1.99 -2.72
C GLU A 157 -16.65 2.36 -4.01
N ILE A 158 -15.35 2.66 -3.94
CA ILE A 158 -14.50 2.82 -5.13
C ILE A 158 -14.60 1.55 -6.00
N ALA A 159 -14.43 0.38 -5.39
CA ALA A 159 -14.46 -0.88 -6.12
C ALA A 159 -15.82 -1.12 -6.80
N ARG A 160 -16.94 -0.78 -6.15
CA ARG A 160 -18.28 -0.88 -6.73
C ARG A 160 -18.49 0.13 -7.86
N HIS A 161 -18.12 1.39 -7.63
CA HIS A 161 -18.31 2.47 -8.59
C HIS A 161 -17.62 2.20 -9.92
N PHE A 162 -16.40 1.62 -9.87
CA PHE A 162 -15.62 1.30 -11.07
C PHE A 162 -15.76 -0.16 -11.52
N ASP A 163 -16.72 -0.90 -10.99
CA ASP A 163 -17.00 -2.31 -11.33
C ASP A 163 -15.77 -3.24 -11.22
N LEU A 164 -14.98 -3.06 -10.15
CA LEU A 164 -13.76 -3.84 -9.95
C LEU A 164 -14.03 -5.21 -9.33
N TYR A 165 -15.18 -5.40 -8.67
CA TYR A 165 -15.57 -6.69 -8.10
C TYR A 165 -15.75 -7.78 -9.15
N ARG A 166 -16.06 -7.43 -10.39
CA ARG A 166 -16.20 -8.35 -11.50
C ARG A 166 -14.90 -9.13 -11.79
N ASP A 167 -13.77 -8.48 -11.57
CA ASP A 167 -12.48 -8.93 -12.08
C ASP A 167 -11.48 -9.26 -10.97
N VAL A 168 -11.95 -9.60 -9.77
CA VAL A 168 -11.07 -9.84 -8.61
C VAL A 168 -11.04 -11.32 -8.21
N CYS A 169 -9.84 -11.79 -7.89
CA CYS A 169 -9.60 -13.06 -7.21
C CYS A 169 -9.16 -12.75 -5.78
N PHE A 170 -10.12 -12.77 -4.86
CA PHE A 170 -9.85 -12.68 -3.43
C PHE A 170 -9.30 -14.00 -2.87
N GLN A 171 -8.78 -13.95 -1.65
CA GLN A 171 -8.19 -15.08 -0.93
C GLN A 171 -7.13 -15.81 -1.78
N THR A 172 -6.42 -15.05 -2.58
CA THR A 172 -5.43 -15.56 -3.54
C THR A 172 -4.11 -14.82 -3.33
N ARG A 173 -3.06 -15.58 -3.04
CA ARG A 173 -1.72 -15.05 -2.84
C ARG A 173 -0.87 -15.30 -4.08
N VAL A 174 -0.18 -14.29 -4.54
CA VAL A 174 0.85 -14.44 -5.57
C VAL A 174 2.09 -15.09 -4.94
N GLU A 175 2.61 -16.15 -5.56
CA GLU A 175 3.82 -16.85 -5.13
C GLU A 175 5.04 -16.47 -5.99
N SER A 176 4.86 -16.32 -7.30
CA SER A 176 5.93 -15.91 -8.21
C SER A 176 5.38 -15.17 -9.42
N PHE A 177 6.27 -14.47 -10.08
CA PHE A 177 6.10 -13.94 -11.42
C PHE A 177 7.35 -14.28 -12.23
N ASP A 178 7.16 -14.93 -13.34
CA ASP A 178 8.23 -15.26 -14.26
C ASP A 178 8.01 -14.53 -15.59
N TRP A 179 9.03 -13.81 -16.06
CA TRP A 179 8.96 -13.13 -17.34
C TRP A 179 9.30 -14.09 -18.46
N ASP A 180 8.41 -14.23 -19.43
CA ASP A 180 8.66 -14.99 -20.65
C ASP A 180 9.13 -14.03 -21.74
N GLU A 181 10.40 -14.19 -22.14
CA GLU A 181 11.03 -13.36 -23.18
C GLU A 181 10.50 -13.67 -24.58
N ASP A 182 10.06 -14.90 -24.83
CA ASP A 182 9.59 -15.33 -26.15
C ASP A 182 8.15 -14.84 -26.39
N GLU A 183 7.31 -14.91 -25.38
CA GLU A 183 5.91 -14.47 -25.44
C GLU A 183 5.75 -12.97 -25.05
N GLY A 184 6.73 -12.38 -24.38
CA GLY A 184 6.71 -11.00 -23.94
C GLY A 184 5.67 -10.70 -22.87
N CYS A 185 5.44 -11.64 -21.95
CA CYS A 185 4.44 -11.54 -20.91
C CYS A 185 4.94 -12.07 -19.56
N TRP A 186 4.21 -11.75 -18.51
CA TRP A 186 4.39 -12.33 -17.18
C TRP A 186 3.53 -13.58 -17.02
N ILE A 187 4.13 -14.62 -16.42
CA ILE A 187 3.49 -15.88 -16.08
C ILE A 187 3.48 -16.07 -14.57
#